data_a9bb9b63edc1fd5c3d0bd16ec6aeb360
#
_entry.id   a9bb9b63edc1fd5c3d0bd16ec6aeb360
#
_cell.length_a   1.000
_cell.length_b   1.000
_cell.length_c   1.000
_cell.angle_alpha   90.00
_cell.angle_beta   90.00
_cell.angle_gamma   90.00
#
_symmetry.space_group_name_H-M   'P 1'
#
loop_
_entity.id
_entity.type
_entity.pdbx_description
1 polymer ?
#
loop_
_entity_poly.entity_id
_entity_poly.type
_entity_poly.pdbx_seq_one_letter_code
_entity_poly.pdbx_strand_id
1 'polypeptide(L)'
;DRLRSRGLGDVYKRQVSYLPDADWLPDWMRVEELVEMFRDFYGTPSQAKAYIGFDADKANEMLARLNIAPNARLKTLSKGNKEKVQLVLAMSRNARLYLLDEPIGGVDPAARDYILNTIISNYSKDATVVISTHLIEDIEPVLDEAVFLKDGRIFAHRAVDDIRETEGKSVDAYFREVFKC
;
A
#
# COMPACT_ATOMS: atom_id res chain seq x y z
N ASP A 1 -2.77 26.84 23.71
CA ASP A 1 -2.47 25.41 23.60
C ASP A 1 -3.20 24.66 22.46
N ARG A 2 -4.37 25.12 21.99
CA ARG A 2 -5.12 24.50 20.87
C ARG A 2 -4.45 24.64 19.49
N LEU A 3 -3.55 25.60 19.30
CA LEU A 3 -2.86 25.82 18.03
C LEU A 3 -1.61 24.92 17.86
N ARG A 4 -1.00 24.48 18.96
CA ARG A 4 0.17 23.57 18.92
C ARG A 4 -0.21 22.11 18.59
N SER A 5 -1.42 21.66 18.98
CA SER A 5 -1.88 20.30 18.68
C SER A 5 -2.26 20.09 17.20
N ARG A 6 -2.67 21.15 16.48
CA ARG A 6 -3.00 21.05 15.05
C ARG A 6 -1.78 20.82 14.17
N GLY A 7 -0.65 21.45 14.49
CA GLY A 7 0.59 21.28 13.71
C GLY A 7 1.23 19.88 13.87
N LEU A 8 1.14 19.27 15.05
CA LEU A 8 1.66 17.92 15.28
C LEU A 8 0.83 16.87 14.52
N GLY A 9 -0.51 16.97 14.51
CA GLY A 9 -1.36 16.04 13.79
C GLY A 9 -1.09 16.00 12.28
N ASP A 10 -0.77 17.14 11.68
CA ASP A 10 -0.46 17.22 10.24
C ASP A 10 0.92 16.62 9.90
N VAL A 11 1.89 16.70 10.82
CA VAL A 11 3.22 16.09 10.63
C VAL A 11 3.13 14.57 10.63
N TYR A 12 2.34 13.97 11.52
CA TYR A 12 2.15 12.51 11.53
C TYR A 12 1.42 11.99 10.29
N LYS A 13 0.35 12.67 9.88
CA LYS A 13 -0.42 12.30 8.68
C LYS A 13 0.43 12.31 7.40
N ARG A 14 1.42 13.19 7.33
CA ARG A 14 2.36 13.24 6.20
C ARG A 14 3.31 12.05 6.15
N GLN A 15 3.50 11.34 7.28
CA GLN A 15 4.37 10.17 7.37
C GLN A 15 3.62 8.85 7.12
N VAL A 16 2.33 8.91 6.88
CA VAL A 16 1.50 7.73 6.57
C VAL A 16 1.07 7.79 5.12
N SER A 17 1.33 6.73 4.38
CA SER A 17 0.74 6.50 3.06
C SER A 17 -0.40 5.49 3.20
N TYR A 18 -1.56 5.80 2.66
CA TYR A 18 -2.75 4.97 2.77
C TYR A 18 -3.32 4.66 1.39
N LEU A 19 -3.56 3.38 1.13
CA LEU A 19 -4.28 2.86 -0.01
C LEU A 19 -5.58 2.22 0.49
N PRO A 20 -6.75 2.82 0.28
CA PRO A 20 -8.03 2.21 0.65
C PRO A 20 -8.48 1.17 -0.37
N ASP A 21 -9.28 0.19 0.07
CA ASP A 21 -10.04 -0.72 -0.81
C ASP A 21 -11.28 -0.01 -1.38
N ALA A 22 -11.06 1.06 -2.12
CA ALA A 22 -12.11 1.81 -2.79
C ALA A 22 -11.55 2.70 -3.90
N ASP A 23 -12.34 2.92 -4.95
CA ASP A 23 -12.05 3.94 -5.95
C ASP A 23 -12.30 5.33 -5.35
N TRP A 24 -11.23 6.05 -5.04
CA TRP A 24 -11.29 7.40 -4.45
C TRP A 24 -10.75 8.49 -5.36
N LEU A 25 -10.13 8.09 -6.49
CA LEU A 25 -9.57 9.03 -7.44
C LEU A 25 -10.66 9.64 -8.35
N PRO A 26 -10.55 10.94 -8.70
CA PRO A 26 -11.52 11.59 -9.57
C PRO A 26 -11.47 11.05 -11.00
N ASP A 27 -12.52 10.42 -11.47
CA ASP A 27 -12.63 9.77 -12.78
C ASP A 27 -12.34 10.70 -13.98
N TRP A 28 -12.56 12.00 -13.81
CA TRP A 28 -12.37 13.02 -14.87
C TRP A 28 -10.92 13.42 -15.07
N MET A 29 -10.03 13.16 -14.08
CA MET A 29 -8.61 13.53 -14.15
C MET A 29 -7.83 12.59 -15.07
N ARG A 30 -6.74 13.12 -15.62
CA ARG A 30 -5.70 12.35 -16.29
C ARG A 30 -4.70 11.81 -15.28
N VAL A 31 -4.00 10.76 -15.64
CA VAL A 31 -2.96 10.15 -14.77
C VAL A 31 -1.86 11.16 -14.44
N GLU A 32 -1.39 11.93 -15.43
CA GLU A 32 -0.40 12.98 -15.23
C GLU A 32 -0.86 14.08 -14.26
N GLU A 33 -2.14 14.48 -14.36
CA GLU A 33 -2.73 15.48 -13.48
C GLU A 33 -2.79 14.99 -12.02
N LEU A 34 -3.00 13.68 -11.82
CA LEU A 34 -2.96 13.06 -10.49
C LEU A 34 -1.54 13.07 -9.91
N VAL A 35 -0.54 12.73 -10.72
CA VAL A 35 0.87 12.76 -10.29
C VAL A 35 1.26 14.18 -9.86
N GLU A 36 0.88 15.19 -10.65
CA GLU A 36 1.12 16.58 -10.31
C GLU A 36 0.38 17.02 -9.04
N MET A 37 -0.89 16.66 -8.92
CA MET A 37 -1.69 16.94 -7.73
C MET A 37 -1.03 16.35 -6.47
N PHE A 38 -0.55 15.12 -6.52
CA PHE A 38 0.14 14.49 -5.38
C PHE A 38 1.45 15.19 -5.06
N ARG A 39 2.24 15.57 -6.07
CA ARG A 39 3.46 16.37 -5.90
C ARG A 39 3.17 17.70 -5.20
N ASP A 40 2.10 18.38 -5.59
CA ASP A 40 1.72 19.67 -5.02
C ASP A 40 1.23 19.53 -3.57
N PHE A 41 0.48 18.47 -3.26
CA PHE A 41 0.00 18.21 -1.89
C PHE A 41 1.09 17.79 -0.92
N TYR A 42 2.00 16.90 -1.34
CA TYR A 42 2.98 16.30 -0.44
C TYR A 42 4.37 16.93 -0.54
N GLY A 43 4.62 17.70 -1.59
CA GLY A 43 5.90 18.31 -1.88
C GLY A 43 6.93 17.32 -2.40
N THR A 44 8.04 17.84 -2.90
CA THR A 44 9.16 17.01 -3.36
C THR A 44 9.96 16.50 -2.16
N PRO A 45 10.45 15.24 -2.18
CA PRO A 45 11.33 14.72 -1.14
C PRO A 45 12.58 15.59 -0.99
N SER A 46 13.03 15.83 0.24
CA SER A 46 14.28 16.55 0.51
C SER A 46 15.09 15.81 1.56
N GLN A 47 16.41 15.99 1.57
CA GLN A 47 17.29 15.39 2.57
C GLN A 47 16.91 15.77 4.01
N ALA A 48 16.39 16.99 4.22
CA ALA A 48 15.96 17.47 5.53
C ALA A 48 14.60 16.88 5.99
N LYS A 49 13.83 16.29 5.05
CA LYS A 49 12.51 15.71 5.29
C LYS A 49 12.37 14.37 4.54
N ALA A 50 13.31 13.48 4.78
CA ALA A 50 13.45 12.21 4.05
C ALA A 50 12.16 11.34 4.04
N TYR A 51 11.28 11.51 5.04
CA TYR A 51 10.03 10.74 5.17
C TYR A 51 8.78 11.55 4.82
N ILE A 52 8.94 12.65 4.10
CA ILE A 52 7.82 13.49 3.67
C ILE A 52 8.07 13.84 2.22
N GLY A 53 7.05 13.65 1.40
CA GLY A 53 7.08 14.05 0.01
C GLY A 53 6.49 12.99 -0.90
N PHE A 54 6.38 13.36 -2.16
CA PHE A 54 5.94 12.51 -3.24
C PHE A 54 6.99 12.53 -4.36
N ASP A 55 7.46 11.36 -4.73
CA ASP A 55 8.44 11.19 -5.79
C ASP A 55 7.72 11.00 -7.12
N ALA A 56 7.58 12.10 -7.87
CA ALA A 56 6.88 12.10 -9.15
C ALA A 56 7.65 11.32 -10.23
N ASP A 57 8.98 11.32 -10.18
CA ASP A 57 9.80 10.58 -11.16
C ASP A 57 9.62 9.07 -10.96
N LYS A 58 9.65 8.62 -9.71
CA LYS A 58 9.34 7.24 -9.34
C LYS A 58 7.92 6.84 -9.78
N ALA A 59 6.91 7.70 -9.54
CA ALA A 59 5.54 7.44 -9.99
C ALA A 59 5.47 7.26 -11.51
N ASN A 60 6.08 8.15 -12.26
CA ASN A 60 6.10 8.10 -13.73
C ASN A 60 6.83 6.84 -14.25
N GLU A 61 7.94 6.45 -13.63
CA GLU A 61 8.66 5.23 -14.00
C GLU A 61 7.79 3.97 -13.75
N MET A 62 7.13 3.90 -12.61
CA MET A 62 6.23 2.78 -12.29
C MET A 62 5.03 2.72 -13.24
N LEU A 63 4.41 3.85 -13.55
CA LEU A 63 3.30 3.94 -14.51
C LEU A 63 3.74 3.49 -15.91
N ALA A 64 4.92 3.91 -16.36
CA ALA A 64 5.48 3.50 -17.65
C ALA A 64 5.71 1.97 -17.71
N ARG A 65 6.25 1.36 -16.67
CA ARG A 65 6.43 -0.10 -16.56
C ARG A 65 5.10 -0.88 -16.59
N LEU A 66 4.02 -0.24 -16.12
CA LEU A 66 2.65 -0.78 -16.16
C LEU A 66 1.94 -0.54 -17.50
N ASN A 67 2.59 0.11 -18.47
CA ASN A 67 2.01 0.54 -19.73
C ASN A 67 0.76 1.45 -19.53
N ILE A 68 0.75 2.28 -18.51
CA ILE A 68 -0.28 3.27 -18.26
C ILE A 68 0.15 4.62 -18.82
N ALA A 69 -0.58 5.08 -19.86
CA ALA A 69 -0.27 6.33 -20.51
C ALA A 69 -0.54 7.55 -19.60
N PRO A 70 0.38 8.53 -19.50
CA PRO A 70 0.21 9.72 -18.68
C PRO A 70 -1.05 10.53 -19.00
N ASN A 71 -1.38 10.63 -20.29
CA ASN A 71 -2.55 11.37 -20.78
C ASN A 71 -3.87 10.60 -20.70
N ALA A 72 -3.86 9.34 -20.22
CA ALA A 72 -5.07 8.54 -20.07
C ALA A 72 -5.98 9.14 -18.98
N ARG A 73 -7.28 9.22 -19.27
CA ARG A 73 -8.26 9.62 -18.25
C ARG A 73 -8.67 8.42 -17.40
N LEU A 74 -8.80 8.60 -16.09
CA LEU A 74 -9.14 7.50 -15.17
C LEU A 74 -10.44 6.79 -15.58
N LYS A 75 -11.46 7.51 -16.01
CA LYS A 75 -12.74 6.91 -16.47
C LYS A 75 -12.60 5.95 -17.63
N THR A 76 -11.48 6.02 -18.40
CA THR A 76 -11.24 5.14 -19.56
C THR A 76 -10.38 3.92 -19.19
N LEU A 77 -9.83 3.88 -17.99
CA LEU A 77 -9.04 2.76 -17.51
C LEU A 77 -9.96 1.62 -17.02
N SER A 78 -9.50 0.40 -17.16
CA SER A 78 -10.12 -0.74 -16.50
C SER A 78 -10.01 -0.61 -14.98
N LYS A 79 -10.86 -1.32 -14.21
CA LYS A 79 -10.80 -1.34 -12.75
C LYS A 79 -9.38 -1.69 -12.27
N GLY A 80 -8.77 -2.77 -12.76
CA GLY A 80 -7.41 -3.16 -12.37
C GLY A 80 -6.34 -2.12 -12.72
N ASN A 81 -6.49 -1.36 -13.81
CA ASN A 81 -5.56 -0.27 -14.11
C ASN A 81 -5.76 0.94 -13.19
N LYS A 82 -6.97 1.24 -12.76
CA LYS A 82 -7.22 2.25 -11.73
C LYS A 82 -6.58 1.86 -10.40
N GLU A 83 -6.74 0.61 -9.96
CA GLU A 83 -6.10 0.06 -8.75
C GLU A 83 -4.57 0.16 -8.83
N LYS A 84 -3.97 -0.14 -9.98
CA LYS A 84 -2.54 0.05 -10.21
C LYS A 84 -2.11 1.51 -10.10
N VAL A 85 -2.88 2.47 -10.65
CA VAL A 85 -2.60 3.90 -10.50
C VAL A 85 -2.64 4.30 -9.02
N GLN A 86 -3.67 3.88 -8.28
CA GLN A 86 -3.79 4.17 -6.85
C GLN A 86 -2.59 3.63 -6.06
N LEU A 87 -2.18 2.39 -6.33
CA LEU A 87 -1.01 1.78 -5.70
C LEU A 87 0.27 2.57 -6.01
N VAL A 88 0.49 2.94 -7.29
CA VAL A 88 1.66 3.74 -7.68
C VAL A 88 1.71 5.06 -6.92
N LEU A 89 0.58 5.76 -6.83
CA LEU A 89 0.50 7.01 -6.08
C LEU A 89 0.82 6.81 -4.58
N ALA A 90 0.31 5.74 -3.97
CA ALA A 90 0.61 5.41 -2.57
C ALA A 90 2.09 5.05 -2.36
N MET A 91 2.66 4.21 -3.24
CA MET A 91 4.05 3.73 -3.11
C MET A 91 5.10 4.76 -3.54
N SER A 92 4.70 5.79 -4.26
CA SER A 92 5.58 6.92 -4.62
C SER A 92 5.66 8.00 -3.54
N ARG A 93 4.94 7.84 -2.44
CA ARG A 93 5.12 8.67 -1.26
C ARG A 93 6.31 8.19 -0.43
N ASN A 94 7.07 9.14 0.14
CA ASN A 94 8.03 8.83 1.19
C ASN A 94 7.29 8.82 2.53
N ALA A 95 7.06 7.64 3.06
CA ALA A 95 6.32 7.43 4.30
C ALA A 95 7.09 6.52 5.25
N ARG A 96 6.80 6.63 6.55
CA ARG A 96 7.27 5.69 7.58
C ARG A 96 6.31 4.53 7.80
N LEU A 97 5.06 4.73 7.43
CA LEU A 97 4.01 3.73 7.55
C LEU A 97 3.20 3.72 6.26
N TYR A 98 3.12 2.56 5.64
CA TYR A 98 2.21 2.29 4.55
C TYR A 98 1.08 1.41 5.08
N LEU A 99 -0.16 1.86 4.90
CA LEU A 99 -1.37 1.10 5.20
C LEU A 99 -2.02 0.77 3.86
N LEU A 100 -2.03 -0.51 3.50
CA LEU A 100 -2.52 -0.98 2.22
C LEU A 100 -3.71 -1.91 2.46
N ASP A 101 -4.89 -1.45 2.07
CA ASP A 101 -6.14 -2.19 2.25
C ASP A 101 -6.47 -2.94 0.97
N GLU A 102 -6.45 -4.28 1.03
CA GLU A 102 -6.68 -5.20 -0.10
C GLU A 102 -5.89 -4.84 -1.38
N PRO A 103 -4.56 -4.59 -1.32
CA PRO A 103 -3.79 -4.05 -2.46
C PRO A 103 -3.73 -5.00 -3.67
N ILE A 104 -4.04 -6.28 -3.49
CA ILE A 104 -4.10 -7.31 -4.54
C ILE A 104 -5.51 -7.84 -4.75
N GLY A 105 -6.50 -7.28 -4.05
CA GLY A 105 -7.92 -7.62 -4.21
C GLY A 105 -8.42 -7.22 -5.59
N GLY A 106 -9.16 -8.10 -6.26
CA GLY A 106 -9.73 -7.78 -7.58
C GLY A 106 -8.74 -7.72 -8.75
N VAL A 107 -7.46 -7.96 -8.50
CA VAL A 107 -6.41 -7.99 -9.53
C VAL A 107 -6.25 -9.42 -10.07
N ASP A 108 -6.01 -9.54 -11.37
CA ASP A 108 -5.73 -10.84 -11.97
C ASP A 108 -4.45 -11.48 -11.39
N PRO A 109 -4.39 -12.83 -11.28
CA PRO A 109 -3.26 -13.50 -10.64
C PRO A 109 -1.90 -13.15 -11.24
N ALA A 110 -1.80 -12.93 -12.56
CA ALA A 110 -0.53 -12.59 -13.22
C ALA A 110 -0.03 -11.20 -12.82
N ALA A 111 -0.92 -10.29 -12.45
CA ALA A 111 -0.55 -8.95 -12.01
C ALA A 111 -0.25 -8.88 -10.50
N ARG A 112 -0.65 -9.87 -9.70
CA ARG A 112 -0.39 -9.89 -8.24
C ARG A 112 1.08 -9.88 -7.90
N ASP A 113 1.87 -10.75 -8.55
CA ASP A 113 3.32 -10.80 -8.36
C ASP A 113 3.99 -9.46 -8.65
N TYR A 114 3.52 -8.77 -9.71
CA TYR A 114 4.03 -7.44 -10.02
C TYR A 114 3.71 -6.44 -8.92
N ILE A 115 2.48 -6.46 -8.40
CA ILE A 115 2.05 -5.56 -7.31
C ILE A 115 2.86 -5.83 -6.04
N LEU A 116 3.02 -7.08 -5.64
CA LEU A 116 3.81 -7.45 -4.46
C LEU A 116 5.27 -7.03 -4.63
N ASN A 117 5.89 -7.32 -5.77
CA ASN A 117 7.23 -6.85 -6.07
C ASN A 117 7.34 -5.32 -6.05
N THR A 118 6.30 -4.63 -6.52
CA THR A 118 6.23 -3.16 -6.47
C THR A 118 6.20 -2.67 -5.02
N ILE A 119 5.40 -3.28 -4.15
CA ILE A 119 5.34 -2.93 -2.73
C ILE A 119 6.72 -3.15 -2.10
N ILE A 120 7.29 -4.37 -2.21
CA ILE A 120 8.53 -4.75 -1.56
C ILE A 120 9.73 -3.91 -2.02
N SER A 121 9.79 -3.59 -3.31
CA SER A 121 10.92 -2.85 -3.89
C SER A 121 10.85 -1.34 -3.68
N ASN A 122 9.71 -0.82 -3.23
CA ASN A 122 9.46 0.62 -3.27
C ASN A 122 9.18 1.28 -1.91
N TYR A 123 9.18 0.54 -0.81
CA TYR A 123 9.12 1.18 0.51
C TYR A 123 10.53 1.46 1.05
N SER A 124 10.64 2.43 1.97
CA SER A 124 11.89 2.72 2.66
C SER A 124 12.23 1.56 3.62
N LYS A 125 13.51 1.20 3.73
CA LYS A 125 13.99 0.16 4.67
C LYS A 125 13.63 0.44 6.14
N ASP A 126 13.42 1.71 6.48
CA ASP A 126 13.03 2.15 7.82
C ASP A 126 11.50 2.32 7.97
N ALA A 127 10.73 1.92 6.96
CA ALA A 127 9.28 2.02 6.98
C ALA A 127 8.64 0.69 7.36
N THR A 128 7.44 0.78 7.96
CA THR A 128 6.57 -0.37 8.19
C THR A 128 5.50 -0.42 7.10
N VAL A 129 5.26 -1.60 6.55
CA VAL A 129 4.14 -1.86 5.63
C VAL A 129 3.14 -2.75 6.34
N VAL A 130 1.89 -2.29 6.44
CA VAL A 130 0.77 -3.07 6.95
C VAL A 130 -0.19 -3.33 5.80
N ILE A 131 -0.47 -4.60 5.55
CA ILE A 131 -1.37 -5.04 4.49
C ILE A 131 -2.56 -5.75 5.16
N SER A 132 -3.79 -5.29 4.88
CA SER A 132 -5.00 -6.05 5.16
C SER A 132 -5.40 -6.82 3.91
N THR A 133 -5.64 -8.12 4.05
CA THR A 133 -6.08 -8.96 2.93
C THR A 133 -6.69 -10.28 3.41
N HIS A 134 -7.52 -10.85 2.57
CA HIS A 134 -8.01 -12.22 2.69
C HIS A 134 -7.25 -13.21 1.76
N LEU A 135 -6.34 -12.72 0.93
CA LEU A 135 -5.53 -13.52 -0.01
C LEU A 135 -4.18 -13.88 0.64
N ILE A 136 -4.24 -14.67 1.71
CA ILE A 136 -3.08 -14.95 2.57
C ILE A 136 -1.98 -15.69 1.80
N GLU A 137 -2.34 -16.70 1.00
CA GLU A 137 -1.38 -17.50 0.23
C GLU A 137 -0.51 -16.65 -0.69
N ASP A 138 -1.09 -15.61 -1.31
CA ASP A 138 -0.40 -14.75 -2.26
C ASP A 138 0.66 -13.85 -1.56
N ILE A 139 0.37 -13.39 -0.32
CA ILE A 139 1.25 -12.45 0.38
C ILE A 139 2.20 -13.13 1.40
N GLU A 140 1.92 -14.36 1.81
CA GLU A 140 2.72 -15.06 2.84
C GLU A 140 4.22 -15.09 2.57
N PRO A 141 4.71 -15.24 1.30
CA PRO A 141 6.14 -15.24 1.03
C PRO A 141 6.88 -13.95 1.40
N VAL A 142 6.16 -12.85 1.60
CA VAL A 142 6.73 -11.51 1.82
C VAL A 142 6.41 -10.94 3.21
N LEU A 143 5.73 -11.71 4.06
CA LEU A 143 5.35 -11.29 5.39
C LEU A 143 6.42 -11.63 6.43
N ASP A 144 6.73 -10.67 7.30
CA ASP A 144 7.50 -10.89 8.52
C ASP A 144 6.60 -11.36 9.67
N GLU A 145 5.44 -10.70 9.81
CA GLU A 145 4.51 -10.91 10.93
C GLU A 145 3.05 -10.96 10.44
N ALA A 146 2.23 -11.70 11.14
CA ALA A 146 0.79 -11.80 10.88
C ALA A 146 -0.02 -11.41 12.12
N VAL A 147 -1.03 -10.55 11.93
CA VAL A 147 -2.01 -10.17 12.95
C VAL A 147 -3.36 -10.72 12.56
N PHE A 148 -3.93 -11.57 13.38
CA PHE A 148 -5.24 -12.18 13.17
C PHE A 148 -6.31 -11.42 13.94
N LEU A 149 -7.31 -10.91 13.23
CA LEU A 149 -8.43 -10.16 13.81
C LEU A 149 -9.69 -11.01 13.83
N LYS A 150 -10.36 -11.07 14.99
CA LYS A 150 -11.63 -11.74 15.16
C LYS A 150 -12.55 -10.91 16.05
N ASP A 151 -13.79 -10.70 15.62
CA ASP A 151 -14.82 -9.98 16.40
C ASP A 151 -14.32 -8.61 16.92
N GLY A 152 -13.56 -7.88 16.08
CA GLY A 152 -12.99 -6.56 16.42
C GLY A 152 -11.84 -6.59 17.42
N ARG A 153 -11.24 -7.75 17.67
CA ARG A 153 -10.11 -7.94 18.61
C ARG A 153 -8.95 -8.63 17.91
N ILE A 154 -7.75 -8.33 18.39
CA ILE A 154 -6.57 -9.11 18.02
C ILE A 154 -6.70 -10.49 18.67
N PHE A 155 -6.84 -11.53 17.85
CA PHE A 155 -6.83 -12.92 18.28
C PHE A 155 -5.42 -13.43 18.49
N ALA A 156 -4.52 -13.16 17.56
CA ALA A 156 -3.10 -13.49 17.64
C ALA A 156 -2.26 -12.47 16.88
N HIS A 157 -1.02 -12.29 17.33
CA HIS A 157 0.04 -11.55 16.63
C HIS A 157 1.30 -12.39 16.70
N ARG A 158 1.81 -12.86 15.57
CA ARG A 158 2.93 -13.81 15.51
C ARG A 158 3.84 -13.54 14.33
N ALA A 159 5.12 -13.84 14.50
CA ALA A 159 6.05 -13.93 13.38
C ALA A 159 5.65 -15.11 12.47
N VAL A 160 5.79 -14.92 11.16
CA VAL A 160 5.45 -15.97 10.18
C VAL A 160 6.33 -17.20 10.37
N ASP A 161 7.62 -17.00 10.62
CA ASP A 161 8.56 -18.11 10.88
C ASP A 161 8.21 -18.87 12.17
N ASP A 162 7.75 -18.16 13.23
CA ASP A 162 7.27 -18.80 14.45
C ASP A 162 6.05 -19.71 14.21
N ILE A 163 5.12 -19.29 13.35
CA ILE A 163 3.98 -20.13 12.96
C ILE A 163 4.49 -21.39 12.23
N ARG A 164 5.43 -21.25 11.31
CA ARG A 164 5.99 -22.38 10.55
C ARG A 164 6.73 -23.35 11.44
N GLU A 165 7.52 -22.86 12.38
CA GLU A 165 8.34 -23.69 13.27
C GLU A 165 7.54 -24.41 14.35
N THR A 166 6.57 -23.70 14.97
CA THR A 166 5.84 -24.26 16.12
C THR A 166 4.59 -25.04 15.72
N GLU A 167 3.88 -24.61 14.67
CA GLU A 167 2.65 -25.26 14.20
C GLU A 167 2.90 -26.23 13.03
N GLY A 168 4.04 -26.10 12.37
CA GLY A 168 4.34 -26.88 11.16
C GLY A 168 3.40 -26.56 9.98
N LYS A 169 2.88 -25.33 9.91
CA LYS A 169 1.83 -24.91 8.96
C LYS A 169 2.20 -23.62 8.27
N SER A 170 1.59 -23.37 7.11
CA SER A 170 1.56 -22.05 6.50
C SER A 170 0.65 -21.10 7.29
N VAL A 171 0.79 -19.80 7.08
CA VAL A 171 -0.08 -18.79 7.70
C VAL A 171 -1.54 -19.00 7.28
N ASP A 172 -1.77 -19.34 5.99
CA ASP A 172 -3.11 -19.65 5.49
C ASP A 172 -3.71 -20.88 6.18
N ALA A 173 -2.94 -21.99 6.29
CA ALA A 173 -3.40 -23.19 6.97
C ALA A 173 -3.70 -22.95 8.45
N TYR A 174 -2.88 -22.15 9.13
CA TYR A 174 -3.10 -21.74 10.52
C TYR A 174 -4.38 -20.89 10.64
N PHE A 175 -4.57 -19.94 9.74
CA PHE A 175 -5.78 -19.11 9.70
C PHE A 175 -7.04 -19.95 9.55
N ARG A 176 -7.08 -20.85 8.56
CA ARG A 176 -8.25 -21.72 8.33
C ARG A 176 -8.60 -22.59 9.53
N GLU A 177 -7.60 -23.10 10.23
CA GLU A 177 -7.83 -23.90 11.43
C GLU A 177 -8.39 -23.08 12.59
N VAL A 178 -7.80 -21.91 12.86
CA VAL A 178 -8.21 -21.01 13.95
C VAL A 178 -9.61 -20.45 13.72
N PHE A 179 -9.96 -20.13 12.48
CA PHE A 179 -11.24 -19.52 12.16
C PHE A 179 -12.28 -20.54 11.69
N LYS A 180 -11.89 -21.83 11.57
CA LYS A 180 -12.77 -22.94 11.13
C LYS A 180 -13.54 -22.61 9.86
N CYS A 181 -12.80 -22.12 8.85
CA CYS A 181 -13.32 -21.81 7.52
C CYS A 181 -13.26 -23.04 6.63
#